data_9eeb547ae802fba40a3a333ef8217954
#
_entry.id   9eeb547ae802fba40a3a333ef8217954
#
_cell.length_a   1.000
_cell.length_b   1.000
_cell.length_c   1.000
_cell.angle_alpha   90.00
_cell.angle_beta   90.00
_cell.angle_gamma   90.00
#
_symmetry.space_group_name_H-M   'P 1'
#
loop_
_entity.id
_entity.type
_entity.pdbx_description
1 polymer ?
#
loop_
_entity_poly.entity_id
_entity_poly.type
_entity_poly.pdbx_seq_one_letter_code
_entity_poly.pdbx_strand_id
1 'polypeptide(L)'
;MQASFSNRMIQNPVLSGFHPDPSILRVKDDYYIATSTFEWFPGVQINHSKDLVHWDLLGYPLTRVSQLNMIGEEDSCGVWAPCLSYDKGRFYLIYTDVKSFIGSFKDTHNYLVMAENIHGPWSEPIYLNSSGFDPSLFHDRDGRKYLVNMVMDHRSYSASKFAGIVLQEYSEEERKLVGPKKVIFKGSHLGVTEGPHLYWKDGYYYLMTAEGGTGYYHAVTVARSRNIDGPYEVAPNTPMLTSRYFP
;
A
#
# COMPACT_ATOMS: atom_id res chain seq x y z
N MET A 1 -18.42 29.95 -22.12
CA MET A 1 -18.54 28.53 -22.51
C MET A 1 -18.75 27.72 -21.24
N GLN A 2 -19.98 27.26 -20.99
CA GLN A 2 -20.27 26.32 -19.90
C GLN A 2 -19.69 24.97 -20.29
N ALA A 3 -18.72 24.47 -19.54
CA ALA A 3 -18.27 23.10 -19.67
C ALA A 3 -19.44 22.20 -19.29
N SER A 4 -19.96 21.45 -20.26
CA SER A 4 -20.90 20.37 -19.99
C SER A 4 -20.15 19.28 -19.21
N PHE A 5 -20.39 19.20 -17.90
CA PHE A 5 -20.06 18.00 -17.15
C PHE A 5 -20.97 16.89 -17.70
N SER A 6 -20.46 16.10 -18.63
CA SER A 6 -21.09 14.82 -18.92
C SER A 6 -21.03 14.01 -17.64
N ASN A 7 -22.16 13.56 -17.12
CA ASN A 7 -22.25 12.60 -16.01
C ASN A 7 -21.59 11.28 -16.46
N ARG A 8 -20.27 11.21 -16.42
CA ARG A 8 -19.55 9.97 -16.65
C ARG A 8 -19.68 9.16 -15.38
N MET A 9 -20.51 8.14 -15.42
CA MET A 9 -20.58 7.16 -14.34
C MET A 9 -19.43 6.17 -14.50
N ILE A 10 -18.73 5.92 -13.39
CA ILE A 10 -17.76 4.81 -13.30
C ILE A 10 -18.57 3.55 -12.99
N GLN A 11 -18.47 2.55 -13.83
CA GLN A 11 -19.11 1.26 -13.62
C GLN A 11 -18.09 0.27 -13.05
N ASN A 12 -18.39 -0.30 -11.90
CA ASN A 12 -17.57 -1.35 -11.30
C ASN A 12 -17.95 -2.73 -11.85
N PRO A 13 -16.97 -3.66 -11.96
CA PRO A 13 -15.56 -3.45 -11.72
C PRO A 13 -14.88 -2.69 -12.87
N VAL A 14 -14.01 -1.73 -12.55
CA VAL A 14 -13.21 -1.00 -13.55
C VAL A 14 -12.10 -1.87 -14.15
N LEU A 15 -11.64 -2.85 -13.41
CA LEU A 15 -10.72 -3.91 -13.84
C LEU A 15 -11.37 -5.25 -13.54
N SER A 16 -11.69 -6.02 -14.57
CA SER A 16 -12.28 -7.35 -14.42
C SER A 16 -11.19 -8.40 -14.24
N GLY A 17 -11.41 -9.36 -13.34
CA GLY A 17 -10.49 -10.44 -13.05
C GLY A 17 -9.78 -10.28 -11.71
N PHE A 18 -8.55 -10.79 -11.61
CA PHE A 18 -7.78 -10.81 -10.38
C PHE A 18 -6.87 -9.57 -10.26
N HIS A 19 -7.32 -8.58 -9.52
CA HIS A 19 -6.63 -7.30 -9.28
C HIS A 19 -6.71 -6.89 -7.81
N PRO A 20 -6.13 -7.70 -6.90
CA PRO A 20 -6.23 -7.45 -5.46
C PRO A 20 -5.31 -6.32 -5.00
N ASP A 21 -5.61 -5.79 -3.81
CA ASP A 21 -4.80 -4.80 -3.08
C ASP A 21 -4.44 -3.56 -3.91
N PRO A 22 -5.41 -2.88 -4.54
CA PRO A 22 -5.12 -1.81 -5.46
C PRO A 22 -4.56 -0.57 -4.75
N SER A 23 -3.43 -0.07 -5.25
CA SER A 23 -2.88 1.24 -4.88
C SER A 23 -3.05 2.20 -6.05
N ILE A 24 -3.82 3.28 -5.86
CA ILE A 24 -4.07 4.27 -6.89
C ILE A 24 -3.14 5.47 -6.76
N LEU A 25 -2.58 5.92 -7.87
CA LEU A 25 -1.74 7.12 -7.98
C LEU A 25 -2.22 8.01 -9.11
N ARG A 26 -2.28 9.32 -8.86
CA ARG A 26 -2.48 10.33 -9.90
C ARG A 26 -1.20 11.15 -10.10
N VAL A 27 -0.74 11.24 -11.35
CA VAL A 27 0.35 12.13 -11.76
C VAL A 27 -0.15 13.01 -12.90
N LYS A 28 -0.41 14.29 -12.65
CA LYS A 28 -1.04 15.23 -13.58
C LYS A 28 -2.40 14.69 -14.06
N ASP A 29 -2.50 14.33 -15.34
CA ASP A 29 -3.73 13.82 -15.99
C ASP A 29 -3.72 12.30 -16.17
N ASP A 30 -2.73 11.65 -15.61
CA ASP A 30 -2.55 10.21 -15.65
C ASP A 30 -2.93 9.58 -14.32
N TYR A 31 -3.65 8.46 -14.38
CA TYR A 31 -4.01 7.61 -13.24
C TYR A 31 -3.38 6.24 -13.41
N TYR A 32 -2.84 5.72 -12.33
CA TYR A 32 -2.19 4.41 -12.28
C TYR A 32 -2.79 3.59 -11.15
N ILE A 33 -3.02 2.30 -11.39
CA ILE A 33 -3.34 1.32 -10.36
C ILE A 33 -2.27 0.25 -10.37
N ALA A 34 -1.61 0.06 -9.22
CA ALA A 34 -0.72 -1.06 -8.98
C ALA A 34 -1.45 -2.11 -8.14
N THR A 35 -1.32 -3.40 -8.50
CA THR A 35 -1.99 -4.52 -7.80
C THR A 35 -1.02 -5.63 -7.47
N SER A 36 -1.36 -6.43 -6.46
CA SER A 36 -0.63 -7.64 -6.08
C SER A 36 -0.65 -8.68 -7.20
N THR A 37 0.45 -9.42 -7.31
CA THR A 37 0.57 -10.55 -8.25
C THR A 37 0.80 -11.87 -7.54
N PHE A 38 0.95 -11.86 -6.21
CA PHE A 38 1.22 -13.04 -5.40
C PHE A 38 2.40 -13.86 -5.98
N GLU A 39 2.22 -15.17 -6.14
CA GLU A 39 3.23 -16.09 -6.69
C GLU A 39 3.50 -15.92 -8.19
N TRP A 40 2.79 -15.03 -8.88
CA TRP A 40 2.93 -14.88 -10.33
C TRP A 40 4.02 -13.86 -10.70
N PHE A 41 4.85 -14.26 -11.65
CA PHE A 41 5.93 -13.44 -12.20
C PHE A 41 5.63 -13.08 -13.67
N PRO A 42 5.92 -11.84 -14.11
CA PRO A 42 6.58 -10.72 -13.44
C PRO A 42 5.70 -10.07 -12.35
N GLY A 43 6.37 -9.47 -11.34
CA GLY A 43 5.69 -8.94 -10.16
C GLY A 43 5.16 -7.53 -10.32
N VAL A 44 4.09 -7.26 -9.60
CA VAL A 44 3.27 -6.04 -9.60
C VAL A 44 2.69 -5.73 -10.97
N GLN A 45 1.39 -5.74 -11.10
CA GLN A 45 0.72 -5.28 -12.31
C GLN A 45 0.40 -3.79 -12.19
N ILE A 46 0.73 -2.99 -13.21
CA ILE A 46 0.34 -1.58 -13.30
C ILE A 46 -0.63 -1.39 -14.47
N ASN A 47 -1.78 -0.80 -14.17
CA ASN A 47 -2.77 -0.35 -15.15
C ASN A 47 -2.79 1.18 -15.19
N HIS A 48 -3.12 1.74 -16.35
CA HIS A 48 -3.14 3.18 -16.63
C HIS A 48 -4.48 3.62 -17.16
N SER A 49 -4.90 4.83 -16.79
CA SER A 49 -6.10 5.49 -17.30
C SER A 49 -5.90 7.01 -17.40
N LYS A 50 -6.65 7.63 -18.30
CA LYS A 50 -6.79 9.09 -18.42
C LYS A 50 -8.12 9.61 -17.86
N ASP A 51 -9.07 8.73 -17.56
CA ASP A 51 -10.44 9.14 -17.24
C ASP A 51 -11.08 8.35 -16.09
N LEU A 52 -10.35 7.39 -15.48
CA LEU A 52 -10.81 6.48 -14.42
C LEU A 52 -11.87 5.46 -14.87
N VAL A 53 -12.23 5.45 -16.15
CA VAL A 53 -13.24 4.56 -16.73
C VAL A 53 -12.57 3.49 -17.60
N HIS A 54 -11.66 3.91 -18.48
CA HIS A 54 -10.95 3.04 -19.38
C HIS A 54 -9.55 2.80 -18.85
N TRP A 55 -9.20 1.55 -18.64
CA TRP A 55 -7.94 1.13 -18.05
C TRP A 55 -7.22 0.15 -18.96
N ASP A 56 -5.97 0.44 -19.26
CA ASP A 56 -5.10 -0.40 -20.07
C ASP A 56 -3.95 -0.95 -19.23
N LEU A 57 -3.57 -2.20 -19.46
CA LEU A 57 -2.38 -2.79 -18.86
C LEU A 57 -1.13 -2.06 -19.36
N LEU A 58 -0.40 -1.44 -18.44
CA LEU A 58 0.84 -0.74 -18.76
C LEU A 58 2.06 -1.68 -18.76
N GLY A 59 2.11 -2.61 -17.81
CA GLY A 59 3.17 -3.58 -17.66
C GLY A 59 3.45 -3.97 -16.21
N TYR A 60 4.62 -4.60 -16.03
CA TYR A 60 5.07 -5.16 -14.76
C TYR A 60 6.47 -4.63 -14.41
N PRO A 61 6.63 -3.90 -13.29
CA PRO A 61 7.92 -3.32 -12.89
C PRO A 61 8.99 -4.33 -12.46
N LEU A 62 8.57 -5.44 -11.83
CA LEU A 62 9.49 -6.42 -11.25
C LEU A 62 9.74 -7.57 -12.23
N THR A 63 10.68 -7.36 -13.14
CA THR A 63 10.96 -8.30 -14.24
C THR A 63 12.28 -9.07 -14.08
N ARG A 64 13.04 -8.79 -13.03
CA ARG A 64 14.34 -9.43 -12.78
C ARG A 64 14.33 -10.23 -11.49
N VAL A 65 15.03 -11.35 -11.48
CA VAL A 65 15.22 -12.18 -10.27
C VAL A 65 15.87 -11.39 -9.13
N SER A 66 16.73 -10.42 -9.45
CA SER A 66 17.33 -9.52 -8.44
C SER A 66 16.30 -8.64 -7.74
N GLN A 67 15.19 -8.33 -8.40
CA GLN A 67 14.09 -7.55 -7.82
C GLN A 67 13.08 -8.42 -7.09
N LEU A 68 12.83 -9.62 -7.59
CA LEU A 68 11.84 -10.54 -7.05
C LEU A 68 12.26 -11.99 -7.38
N ASN A 69 12.78 -12.70 -6.38
CA ASN A 69 13.16 -14.10 -6.53
C ASN A 69 12.00 -15.00 -6.11
N MET A 70 11.33 -15.61 -7.08
CA MET A 70 10.15 -16.45 -6.88
C MET A 70 10.48 -17.95 -6.73
N ILE A 71 11.78 -18.30 -6.62
CA ILE A 71 12.18 -19.71 -6.48
C ILE A 71 11.71 -20.23 -5.11
N GLY A 72 10.88 -21.29 -5.14
CA GLY A 72 10.38 -21.94 -3.93
C GLY A 72 9.24 -21.20 -3.21
N GLU A 73 8.64 -20.18 -3.84
CA GLU A 73 7.46 -19.53 -3.30
C GLU A 73 6.30 -20.52 -3.20
N GLU A 74 5.60 -20.45 -2.09
CA GLU A 74 4.35 -21.17 -1.87
C GLU A 74 3.17 -20.49 -2.57
N ASP A 75 2.10 -21.22 -2.78
CA ASP A 75 0.83 -20.65 -3.26
C ASP A 75 0.40 -19.48 -2.37
N SER A 76 -0.04 -18.40 -2.98
CA SER A 76 -0.45 -17.15 -2.33
C SER A 76 0.65 -16.37 -1.59
N CYS A 77 1.91 -16.76 -1.73
CA CYS A 77 3.09 -15.98 -1.33
C CYS A 77 3.53 -15.00 -2.43
N GLY A 78 4.73 -14.47 -2.35
CA GLY A 78 5.30 -13.52 -3.32
C GLY A 78 4.84 -12.10 -3.09
N VAL A 79 4.33 -11.43 -4.12
CA VAL A 79 4.04 -9.99 -4.06
C VAL A 79 2.70 -9.69 -3.43
N TRP A 80 2.72 -9.05 -2.25
CA TRP A 80 1.54 -8.53 -1.57
C TRP A 80 1.55 -7.00 -1.57
N ALA A 81 0.33 -6.43 -1.66
CA ALA A 81 -0.05 -5.03 -1.48
C ALA A 81 1.03 -4.01 -1.87
N PRO A 82 1.30 -3.83 -3.17
CA PRO A 82 2.24 -2.82 -3.62
C PRO A 82 1.65 -1.42 -3.44
N CYS A 83 2.52 -0.44 -3.15
CA CYS A 83 2.14 0.96 -3.15
C CYS A 83 2.99 1.73 -4.15
N LEU A 84 2.33 2.35 -5.13
CA LEU A 84 2.94 3.24 -6.10
C LEU A 84 2.78 4.69 -5.65
N SER A 85 3.88 5.45 -5.64
CA SER A 85 3.89 6.87 -5.30
C SER A 85 4.79 7.66 -6.24
N TYR A 86 4.68 9.00 -6.21
CA TYR A 86 5.45 9.88 -7.10
C TYR A 86 5.86 11.15 -6.36
N ASP A 87 7.13 11.51 -6.46
CA ASP A 87 7.66 12.76 -5.93
C ASP A 87 8.81 13.27 -6.81
N LYS A 88 8.81 14.58 -7.10
CA LYS A 88 9.90 15.30 -7.77
C LYS A 88 10.44 14.61 -9.02
N GLY A 89 9.56 14.12 -9.90
CA GLY A 89 9.95 13.52 -11.18
C GLY A 89 10.28 12.03 -11.12
N ARG A 90 10.09 11.38 -9.98
CA ARG A 90 10.44 9.96 -9.78
C ARG A 90 9.26 9.17 -9.24
N PHE A 91 9.06 7.98 -9.80
CA PHE A 91 8.15 6.96 -9.29
C PHE A 91 8.87 6.11 -8.23
N TYR A 92 8.13 5.76 -7.20
CA TYR A 92 8.54 4.88 -6.11
C TYR A 92 7.52 3.75 -6.02
N LEU A 93 7.97 2.53 -6.11
CA LEU A 93 7.14 1.35 -5.93
C LEU A 93 7.68 0.58 -4.73
N ILE A 94 6.85 0.46 -3.71
CA ILE A 94 7.14 -0.33 -2.52
C ILE A 94 6.26 -1.57 -2.53
N TYR A 95 6.78 -2.71 -2.12
CA TYR A 95 6.07 -3.99 -2.13
C TYR A 95 6.58 -4.91 -1.04
N THR A 96 5.75 -5.86 -0.63
CA THR A 96 6.17 -6.97 0.22
C THR A 96 6.46 -8.18 -0.66
N ASP A 97 7.60 -8.82 -0.47
CA ASP A 97 7.93 -10.16 -0.95
C ASP A 97 7.71 -11.13 0.22
N VAL A 98 6.64 -11.90 0.15
CA VAL A 98 6.22 -12.84 1.18
C VAL A 98 6.79 -14.21 0.87
N LYS A 99 7.68 -14.70 1.71
CA LYS A 99 8.30 -16.03 1.56
C LYS A 99 7.50 -17.15 2.20
N SER A 100 6.81 -16.83 3.29
CA SER A 100 5.88 -17.75 3.97
C SER A 100 4.90 -16.97 4.83
N PHE A 101 3.65 -17.42 4.89
CA PHE A 101 2.63 -16.84 5.76
C PHE A 101 1.95 -17.89 6.65
N ILE A 102 2.38 -19.14 6.61
CA ILE A 102 1.82 -20.24 7.39
C ILE A 102 2.26 -20.12 8.85
N GLY A 103 1.30 -20.20 9.75
CA GLY A 103 1.56 -20.15 11.19
C GLY A 103 1.62 -18.75 11.79
N SER A 104 2.26 -18.67 12.95
CA SER A 104 2.35 -17.41 13.71
C SER A 104 3.41 -16.45 13.19
N PHE A 105 4.41 -16.96 12.51
CA PHE A 105 5.48 -16.20 11.89
C PHE A 105 5.19 -16.07 10.39
N LYS A 106 5.18 -14.83 9.91
CA LYS A 106 5.13 -14.53 8.48
C LYS A 106 6.51 -14.03 8.05
N ASP A 107 7.11 -14.70 7.08
CA ASP A 107 8.38 -14.28 6.52
C ASP A 107 8.11 -13.27 5.39
N THR A 108 8.16 -11.99 5.74
CA THR A 108 7.77 -10.88 4.88
C THR A 108 8.90 -9.87 4.76
N HIS A 109 9.26 -9.50 3.53
CA HIS A 109 10.34 -8.57 3.24
C HIS A 109 9.81 -7.38 2.43
N ASN A 110 9.94 -6.17 2.97
CA ASN A 110 9.52 -4.95 2.29
C ASN A 110 10.69 -4.35 1.51
N TYR A 111 10.45 -4.10 0.22
CA TYR A 111 11.43 -3.54 -0.72
C TYR A 111 10.90 -2.29 -1.39
N LEU A 112 11.82 -1.45 -1.85
CA LEU A 112 11.56 -0.26 -2.66
C LEU A 112 12.36 -0.34 -3.96
N VAL A 113 11.69 -0.10 -5.09
CA VAL A 113 12.31 0.18 -6.39
C VAL A 113 11.86 1.54 -6.91
N MET A 114 12.68 2.20 -7.72
CA MET A 114 12.44 3.54 -8.23
C MET A 114 12.67 3.61 -9.73
N ALA A 115 11.95 4.52 -10.42
CA ALA A 115 12.15 4.82 -11.83
C ALA A 115 11.83 6.30 -12.13
N GLU A 116 12.49 6.90 -13.11
CA GLU A 116 12.15 8.24 -13.61
C GLU A 116 10.96 8.20 -14.57
N ASN A 117 10.77 7.05 -15.22
CA ASN A 117 9.63 6.79 -16.11
C ASN A 117 8.83 5.58 -15.59
N ILE A 118 7.50 5.66 -15.69
CA ILE A 118 6.63 4.57 -15.25
C ILE A 118 6.89 3.24 -16.00
N HIS A 119 7.38 3.32 -17.23
CA HIS A 119 7.81 2.16 -18.01
C HIS A 119 9.19 1.62 -17.63
N GLY A 120 9.86 2.27 -16.66
CA GLY A 120 11.20 1.92 -16.22
C GLY A 120 12.32 2.61 -17.03
N PRO A 121 13.56 2.13 -16.94
CA PRO A 121 13.94 0.95 -16.14
C PRO A 121 13.78 1.18 -14.64
N TRP A 122 13.22 0.19 -13.93
CA TRP A 122 13.11 0.19 -12.48
C TRP A 122 14.45 -0.23 -11.85
N SER A 123 14.80 0.41 -10.75
CA SER A 123 16.08 0.19 -10.05
C SER A 123 16.23 -1.22 -9.50
N GLU A 124 17.43 -1.55 -9.00
CA GLU A 124 17.62 -2.65 -8.07
C GLU A 124 16.87 -2.35 -6.76
N PRO A 125 16.38 -3.39 -6.06
CA PRO A 125 15.59 -3.22 -4.86
C PRO A 125 16.42 -2.72 -3.69
N ILE A 126 15.82 -1.85 -2.89
CA ILE A 126 16.34 -1.43 -1.59
C ILE A 126 15.54 -2.19 -0.55
N TYR A 127 16.20 -3.02 0.25
CA TYR A 127 15.57 -3.66 1.40
C TYR A 127 15.26 -2.63 2.48
N LEU A 128 14.04 -2.66 3.01
CA LEU A 128 13.58 -1.73 4.04
C LEU A 128 13.47 -2.38 5.41
N ASN A 129 12.57 -3.34 5.56
CA ASN A 129 12.39 -4.10 6.81
C ASN A 129 11.64 -5.41 6.56
N SER A 130 11.55 -6.24 7.63
CA SER A 130 10.77 -7.49 7.69
C SER A 130 9.85 -7.52 8.91
N SER A 131 9.30 -6.36 9.30
CA SER A 131 8.49 -6.25 10.52
C SER A 131 7.01 -6.58 10.34
N GLY A 132 6.59 -6.79 9.11
CA GLY A 132 5.21 -7.03 8.69
C GLY A 132 5.06 -6.75 7.20
N PHE A 133 3.86 -6.39 6.74
CA PHE A 133 3.53 -6.27 5.32
C PHE A 133 2.67 -5.03 5.05
N ASP A 134 2.14 -4.90 3.85
CA ASP A 134 1.35 -3.78 3.35
C ASP A 134 2.06 -2.42 3.53
N PRO A 135 3.26 -2.26 2.94
CA PRO A 135 3.99 -1.02 3.06
C PRO A 135 3.44 0.06 2.15
N SER A 136 3.43 1.31 2.61
CA SER A 136 3.26 2.49 1.78
C SER A 136 4.34 3.52 2.04
N LEU A 137 4.66 4.34 1.03
CA LEU A 137 5.63 5.42 1.15
C LEU A 137 4.91 6.77 1.06
N PHE A 138 4.95 7.51 2.15
CA PHE A 138 4.40 8.85 2.24
C PHE A 138 5.50 9.89 2.00
N HIS A 139 5.24 10.85 1.09
CA HIS A 139 6.11 11.99 0.82
C HIS A 139 5.56 13.22 1.54
N ASP A 140 6.24 13.66 2.60
CA ASP A 140 5.79 14.81 3.38
C ASP A 140 6.18 16.13 2.73
N ARG A 141 5.49 17.19 3.08
CA ARG A 141 5.66 18.55 2.54
C ARG A 141 7.02 19.17 2.88
N ASP A 142 7.66 18.72 3.94
CA ASP A 142 9.02 19.15 4.34
C ASP A 142 10.13 18.42 3.55
N GLY A 143 9.75 17.53 2.63
CA GLY A 143 10.65 16.77 1.77
C GLY A 143 11.11 15.45 2.36
N ARG A 144 10.75 15.12 3.60
CA ARG A 144 11.00 13.81 4.20
C ARG A 144 10.06 12.75 3.62
N LYS A 145 10.50 11.52 3.68
CA LYS A 145 9.72 10.36 3.26
C LYS A 145 9.56 9.39 4.42
N TYR A 146 8.40 8.79 4.52
CA TYR A 146 8.09 7.87 5.60
C TYR A 146 7.52 6.57 5.08
N LEU A 147 8.13 5.46 5.51
CA LEU A 147 7.52 4.15 5.40
C LEU A 147 6.43 4.02 6.44
N VAL A 148 5.27 3.54 6.01
CA VAL A 148 4.17 3.12 6.89
C VAL A 148 3.83 1.68 6.55
N ASN A 149 3.81 0.78 7.55
CA ASN A 149 3.38 -0.61 7.35
C ASN A 149 2.72 -1.17 8.61
N MET A 150 1.93 -2.23 8.44
CA MET A 150 1.45 -2.98 9.58
C MET A 150 2.60 -3.83 10.17
N VAL A 151 2.57 -4.07 11.48
CA VAL A 151 3.52 -4.96 12.14
C VAL A 151 2.82 -6.11 12.83
N MET A 152 3.49 -7.27 12.81
CA MET A 152 3.00 -8.51 13.40
C MET A 152 3.47 -8.66 14.86
N ASP A 153 2.62 -9.27 15.67
CA ASP A 153 3.01 -9.83 16.97
C ASP A 153 3.24 -11.33 16.82
N HIS A 154 4.50 -11.70 16.74
CA HIS A 154 4.92 -13.09 16.52
C HIS A 154 4.90 -13.96 17.78
N ARG A 155 4.58 -13.39 18.95
CA ARG A 155 4.53 -14.15 20.20
C ARG A 155 3.40 -15.17 20.14
N SER A 156 3.71 -16.44 20.49
CA SER A 156 2.77 -17.56 20.38
C SER A 156 1.52 -17.40 21.26
N TYR A 157 1.65 -16.69 22.38
CA TYR A 157 0.57 -16.44 23.35
C TYR A 157 -0.28 -15.20 22.99
N SER A 158 0.08 -14.45 21.97
CA SER A 158 -0.70 -13.26 21.60
C SER A 158 -2.00 -13.68 20.92
N ALA A 159 -3.12 -13.19 21.47
CA ALA A 159 -4.45 -13.42 20.89
C ALA A 159 -4.63 -12.66 19.55
N SER A 160 -4.00 -11.49 19.41
CA SER A 160 -3.99 -10.71 18.19
C SER A 160 -2.60 -10.78 17.55
N LYS A 161 -2.55 -11.08 16.25
CA LYS A 161 -1.31 -11.04 15.48
C LYS A 161 -0.97 -9.64 14.97
N PHE A 162 -1.88 -8.72 15.03
CA PHE A 162 -1.66 -7.30 14.73
C PHE A 162 -1.05 -6.59 15.94
N ALA A 163 0.11 -5.97 15.75
CA ALA A 163 0.82 -5.21 16.80
C ALA A 163 0.71 -3.68 16.62
N GLY A 164 0.28 -3.21 15.47
CA GLY A 164 0.07 -1.80 15.18
C GLY A 164 0.46 -1.41 13.76
N ILE A 165 0.12 -0.19 13.39
CA ILE A 165 0.67 0.50 12.22
C ILE A 165 1.88 1.30 12.68
N VAL A 166 3.01 1.13 12.01
CA VAL A 166 4.26 1.84 12.31
C VAL A 166 4.60 2.86 11.26
N LEU A 167 5.32 3.89 11.70
CA LEU A 167 5.90 4.94 10.89
C LEU A 167 7.41 4.96 11.13
N GLN A 168 8.21 5.01 10.06
CA GLN A 168 9.65 5.21 10.13
C GLN A 168 10.14 6.03 8.95
N GLU A 169 11.06 6.96 9.18
CA GLU A 169 11.63 7.79 8.11
C GLU A 169 12.50 6.96 7.16
N TYR A 170 12.37 7.23 5.86
CA TYR A 170 13.23 6.70 4.80
C TYR A 170 14.18 7.80 4.30
N SER A 171 15.47 7.57 4.40
CA SER A 171 16.48 8.43 3.84
C SER A 171 16.84 8.01 2.41
N GLU A 172 16.60 8.90 1.43
CA GLU A 172 17.02 8.65 0.03
C GLU A 172 18.54 8.66 -0.11
N GLU A 173 19.24 9.50 0.65
CA GLU A 173 20.70 9.62 0.64
C GLU A 173 21.35 8.32 1.15
N GLU A 174 20.87 7.82 2.30
CA GLU A 174 21.39 6.60 2.91
C GLU A 174 20.80 5.32 2.32
N ARG A 175 19.72 5.45 1.53
CA ARG A 175 18.97 4.35 0.91
C ARG A 175 18.51 3.32 1.92
N LYS A 176 18.02 3.77 3.08
CA LYS A 176 17.55 2.91 4.18
C LYS A 176 16.56 3.64 5.09
N LEU A 177 15.91 2.89 5.96
CA LEU A 177 15.14 3.45 7.06
C LEU A 177 16.07 4.04 8.12
N VAL A 178 15.73 5.23 8.62
CA VAL A 178 16.50 5.96 9.63
C VAL A 178 15.60 6.39 10.79
N GLY A 179 16.22 6.75 11.91
CA GLY A 179 15.49 7.21 13.09
C GLY A 179 14.64 6.13 13.76
N PRO A 180 13.83 6.51 14.74
CA PRO A 180 13.03 5.57 15.52
C PRO A 180 11.79 5.08 14.73
N LYS A 181 11.50 3.79 14.82
CA LYS A 181 10.22 3.21 14.43
C LYS A 181 9.17 3.53 15.50
N LYS A 182 8.06 4.17 15.12
CA LYS A 182 6.97 4.56 16.02
C LYS A 182 5.68 3.84 15.66
N VAL A 183 4.98 3.29 16.66
CA VAL A 183 3.59 2.84 16.48
C VAL A 183 2.69 4.06 16.51
N ILE A 184 2.02 4.34 15.37
CA ILE A 184 1.16 5.52 15.22
C ILE A 184 -0.32 5.21 15.36
N PHE A 185 -0.73 3.94 15.14
CA PHE A 185 -2.12 3.52 15.21
C PHE A 185 -2.24 2.06 15.67
N LYS A 186 -3.24 1.76 16.48
CA LYS A 186 -3.50 0.40 17.01
C LYS A 186 -4.79 -0.22 16.48
N GLY A 187 -5.33 0.33 15.39
CA GLY A 187 -6.59 -0.12 14.82
C GLY A 187 -7.82 0.46 15.53
N SER A 188 -8.98 0.23 14.92
CA SER A 188 -10.29 0.53 15.51
C SER A 188 -10.90 -0.70 16.18
N HIS A 189 -12.17 -0.60 16.56
CA HIS A 189 -12.96 -1.71 17.11
C HIS A 189 -13.24 -2.84 16.08
N LEU A 190 -12.98 -2.61 14.79
CA LEU A 190 -13.17 -3.62 13.73
C LEU A 190 -12.07 -4.68 13.74
N GLY A 191 -10.85 -4.31 14.17
CA GLY A 191 -9.72 -5.20 14.28
C GLY A 191 -9.12 -5.63 12.93
N VAL A 192 -8.04 -6.42 12.97
CA VAL A 192 -7.28 -6.89 11.80
C VAL A 192 -6.95 -5.72 10.87
N THR A 193 -6.10 -4.81 11.36
CA THR A 193 -5.78 -3.56 10.67
C THR A 193 -4.56 -3.73 9.78
N GLU A 194 -4.70 -3.42 8.50
CA GLU A 194 -3.66 -3.57 7.47
C GLU A 194 -3.79 -2.49 6.39
N GLY A 195 -3.01 -2.51 5.32
CA GLY A 195 -3.11 -1.59 4.18
C GLY A 195 -3.00 -0.10 4.54
N PRO A 196 -2.03 0.36 5.36
CA PRO A 196 -1.99 1.75 5.79
C PRO A 196 -1.51 2.68 4.67
N HIS A 197 -2.27 3.76 4.42
CA HIS A 197 -1.87 4.87 3.55
C HIS A 197 -2.02 6.20 4.26
N LEU A 198 -1.02 7.08 4.15
CA LEU A 198 -1.07 8.44 4.66
C LEU A 198 -1.38 9.45 3.56
N TYR A 199 -2.19 10.43 3.91
CA TYR A 199 -2.53 11.57 3.08
C TYR A 199 -2.45 12.85 3.90
N TRP A 200 -2.05 13.96 3.26
CA TRP A 200 -2.13 15.28 3.86
C TRP A 200 -3.23 16.10 3.20
N LYS A 201 -4.12 16.67 4.02
CA LYS A 201 -5.15 17.57 3.56
C LYS A 201 -5.61 18.52 4.67
N ASP A 202 -5.76 19.80 4.35
CA ASP A 202 -6.39 20.84 5.20
C ASP A 202 -5.86 20.86 6.64
N GLY A 203 -4.53 20.75 6.82
CA GLY A 203 -3.89 20.83 8.13
C GLY A 203 -3.91 19.51 8.94
N TYR A 204 -4.28 18.39 8.32
CA TYR A 204 -4.30 17.07 8.94
C TYR A 204 -3.59 16.01 8.11
N TYR A 205 -2.96 15.09 8.79
CA TYR A 205 -2.60 13.78 8.27
C TYR A 205 -3.80 12.86 8.42
N TYR A 206 -4.17 12.21 7.33
CA TYR A 206 -5.21 11.18 7.30
C TYR A 206 -4.55 9.83 7.10
N LEU A 207 -4.84 8.90 7.98
CA LEU A 207 -4.44 7.50 7.87
C LEU A 207 -5.64 6.70 7.44
N MET A 208 -5.55 6.11 6.26
CA MET A 208 -6.53 5.16 5.74
C MET A 208 -6.00 3.75 5.95
N THR A 209 -6.84 2.84 6.44
CA THR A 209 -6.50 1.44 6.68
C THR A 209 -7.61 0.52 6.20
N ALA A 210 -7.25 -0.71 5.83
CA ALA A 210 -8.16 -1.82 5.71
C ALA A 210 -8.32 -2.49 7.09
N GLU A 211 -9.54 -2.87 7.45
CA GLU A 211 -9.84 -3.56 8.71
C GLU A 211 -10.87 -4.67 8.49
N GLY A 212 -11.03 -5.56 9.48
CA GLY A 212 -11.99 -6.66 9.45
C GLY A 212 -11.52 -7.91 8.70
N GLY A 213 -10.29 -7.92 8.22
CA GLY A 213 -9.70 -9.02 7.45
C GLY A 213 -10.23 -9.11 6.02
N THR A 214 -9.79 -10.11 5.27
CA THR A 214 -10.03 -10.26 3.81
C THR A 214 -11.36 -10.92 3.44
N GLY A 215 -12.30 -11.03 4.38
CA GLY A 215 -13.63 -11.62 4.15
C GLY A 215 -14.75 -10.58 4.05
N TYR A 216 -15.99 -11.00 4.27
CA TYR A 216 -17.18 -10.13 4.22
C TYR A 216 -17.18 -8.96 5.20
N TYR A 217 -16.36 -9.02 6.25
CA TYR A 217 -16.23 -7.94 7.23
C TYR A 217 -15.21 -6.89 6.82
N HIS A 218 -14.60 -7.06 5.64
CA HIS A 218 -13.62 -6.10 5.12
C HIS A 218 -14.19 -4.68 5.05
N ALA A 219 -13.40 -3.73 5.50
CA ALA A 219 -13.86 -2.37 5.68
C ALA A 219 -12.71 -1.36 5.52
N VAL A 220 -13.04 -0.15 5.11
CA VAL A 220 -12.12 1.00 5.09
C VAL A 220 -12.33 1.84 6.33
N THR A 221 -11.27 2.02 7.10
CA THR A 221 -11.20 2.93 8.25
C THR A 221 -10.36 4.14 7.90
N VAL A 222 -10.78 5.31 8.37
CA VAL A 222 -10.01 6.55 8.28
C VAL A 222 -9.85 7.16 9.66
N ALA A 223 -8.61 7.51 9.98
CA ALA A 223 -8.26 8.26 11.18
C ALA A 223 -7.48 9.52 10.78
N ARG A 224 -7.45 10.54 11.63
CA ARG A 224 -6.71 11.77 11.35
C ARG A 224 -5.90 12.24 12.55
N SER A 225 -4.83 12.98 12.30
CA SER A 225 -4.02 13.65 13.30
C SER A 225 -3.46 14.97 12.76
N ARG A 226 -3.13 15.91 13.66
CA ARG A 226 -2.36 17.10 13.28
C ARG A 226 -0.87 16.84 13.12
N ASN A 227 -0.38 15.77 13.74
CA ASN A 227 1.01 15.35 13.70
C ASN A 227 1.14 14.02 12.96
N ILE A 228 2.19 13.86 12.16
CA ILE A 228 2.41 12.63 11.39
C ILE A 228 2.56 11.39 12.26
N ASP A 229 3.08 11.54 13.47
CA ASP A 229 3.26 10.47 14.45
C ASP A 229 2.10 10.31 15.44
N GLY A 230 0.99 11.00 15.19
CA GLY A 230 -0.24 10.88 15.97
C GLY A 230 -0.36 11.85 17.15
N PRO A 231 -1.30 11.61 18.09
CA PRO A 231 -2.29 10.53 18.05
C PRO A 231 -3.32 10.65 16.91
N TYR A 232 -3.73 9.53 16.34
CA TYR A 232 -4.74 9.48 15.30
C TYR A 232 -6.13 9.22 15.89
N GLU A 233 -7.09 10.07 15.56
CA GLU A 233 -8.50 9.95 15.95
C GLU A 233 -9.29 9.28 14.81
N VAL A 234 -9.95 8.17 15.13
CA VAL A 234 -10.81 7.43 14.17
C VAL A 234 -12.02 8.28 13.82
N ALA A 235 -12.38 8.30 12.53
CA ALA A 235 -13.57 9.00 12.07
C ALA A 235 -14.84 8.45 12.75
N PRO A 236 -15.77 9.31 13.19
CA PRO A 236 -16.95 8.87 13.94
C PRO A 236 -17.89 7.96 13.12
N ASN A 237 -17.80 8.05 11.78
CA ASN A 237 -18.61 7.25 10.83
C ASN A 237 -17.84 6.02 10.33
N THR A 238 -16.97 5.43 11.13
CA THR A 238 -16.24 4.20 10.80
C THR A 238 -17.19 2.97 10.83
N PRO A 239 -17.15 2.09 9.84
CA PRO A 239 -16.30 2.14 8.63
C PRO A 239 -16.81 3.14 7.58
N MET A 240 -15.88 3.73 6.82
CA MET A 240 -16.21 4.61 5.70
C MET A 240 -16.82 3.85 4.50
N LEU A 241 -16.35 2.63 4.28
CA LEU A 241 -16.83 1.72 3.25
C LEU A 241 -16.73 0.29 3.76
N THR A 242 -17.75 -0.51 3.48
CA THR A 242 -17.76 -1.98 3.73
C THR A 242 -18.79 -2.65 2.85
N SER A 243 -18.50 -3.87 2.42
CA SER A 243 -19.46 -4.74 1.73
C SER A 243 -20.27 -5.64 2.68
N ARG A 244 -20.04 -5.54 4.00
CA ARG A 244 -20.63 -6.41 5.03
C ARG A 244 -22.15 -6.61 4.93
N TYR A 245 -22.85 -5.58 4.47
CA TYR A 245 -24.32 -5.58 4.38
C TYR A 245 -24.85 -5.84 2.96
N PHE A 246 -23.94 -6.13 2.02
CA PHE A 246 -24.23 -6.37 0.61
C PHE A 246 -23.46 -7.60 0.13
N PRO A 247 -23.81 -8.81 0.63
CA PRO A 247 -23.14 -10.06 0.25
C PRO A 247 -23.40 -10.47 -1.19
#